data_fcc99615c19a12ffd47560e13af3f175
#
_entry.id   fcc99615c19a12ffd47560e13af3f175
#
_cell.length_a   1.000
_cell.length_b   1.000
_cell.length_c   1.000
_cell.angle_alpha   90.00
_cell.angle_beta   90.00
_cell.angle_gamma   90.00
#
_symmetry.space_group_name_H-M   'P 1'
#
loop_
_entity.id
_entity.type
_entity.pdbx_description
1 polymer ?
#
loop_
_entity_poly.entity_id
_entity_poly.type
_entity_poly.pdbx_seq_one_letter_code
_entity_poly.pdbx_strand_id
1 'polypeptide(L)'
;MKKIAISLLIVLVAIFAFFYIQLQQAKTQLTEQLAQHNIQVKSLEFNLIPQPYFSIEQLRFHEMSLKRIEGKLAFLPLILGEPKLEQLTINQAKFSENSLNSAKITLQLSDFSLKKLLAKSISFNGENRISIELEKPIYGKNTTFNFSFNKANIALRQDKESLIQIERAKLNEQTLGYIEVHADFSKPYKILAAYIKPDCTTDCLAVLKFNSLAQESAVKFSGKNFPMERLLTLLSFPNTMTGTTDFNIHLTFSNSELMQGKFDFNARDGELLGLNLLDLATQYFPINYNDELLQGKSMNTAYQAFTSSLSLENNLLTVNKISLKTPVLLGEGNGAIDLHTMQCDINLKLSATNEKYQNLKLPIRFFDSCYSPQYKLEVNKDFRKQLKDLIKKKLK
;
A
#
# COMPACT_ATOMS: atom_id res chain seq x y z
N MET A 1 -56.42 -12.71 -39.34
CA MET A 1 -54.96 -12.48 -39.19
C MET A 1 -54.53 -11.02 -39.40
N LYS A 2 -54.90 -10.30 -40.47
CA LYS A 2 -54.55 -8.91 -40.74
C LYS A 2 -54.98 -7.93 -39.63
N LYS A 3 -56.18 -8.03 -39.03
CA LYS A 3 -56.68 -7.15 -37.96
C LYS A 3 -55.87 -7.33 -36.65
N ILE A 4 -55.44 -8.57 -36.32
CA ILE A 4 -54.62 -8.84 -35.13
C ILE A 4 -53.21 -8.28 -35.31
N ALA A 5 -52.64 -8.39 -36.51
CA ALA A 5 -51.35 -7.80 -36.82
C ALA A 5 -51.33 -6.28 -36.75
N ILE A 6 -52.39 -5.61 -37.22
CA ILE A 6 -52.55 -4.16 -37.16
C ILE A 6 -52.72 -3.71 -35.69
N SER A 7 -53.57 -4.42 -34.92
CA SER A 7 -53.72 -4.13 -33.49
C SER A 7 -52.41 -4.30 -32.70
N LEU A 8 -51.65 -5.34 -32.98
CA LEU A 8 -50.35 -5.58 -32.37
C LEU A 8 -49.32 -4.48 -32.74
N LEU A 9 -49.36 -4.02 -34.01
CA LEU A 9 -48.50 -2.95 -34.50
C LEU A 9 -48.83 -1.63 -33.79
N ILE A 10 -50.11 -1.29 -33.61
CA ILE A 10 -50.55 -0.08 -32.91
C ILE A 10 -50.12 -0.11 -31.45
N VAL A 11 -50.25 -1.25 -30.75
CA VAL A 11 -49.78 -1.43 -29.38
C VAL A 11 -48.27 -1.26 -29.30
N LEU A 12 -47.53 -1.81 -30.24
CA LEU A 12 -46.08 -1.68 -30.30
C LEU A 12 -45.63 -0.24 -30.52
N VAL A 13 -46.31 0.51 -31.44
CA VAL A 13 -46.04 1.93 -31.67
C VAL A 13 -46.38 2.78 -30.43
N ALA A 14 -47.47 2.48 -29.76
CA ALA A 14 -47.88 3.18 -28.54
C ALA A 14 -46.85 2.95 -27.40
N ILE A 15 -46.34 1.73 -27.25
CA ILE A 15 -45.28 1.39 -26.32
C ILE A 15 -43.99 2.18 -26.65
N PHE A 16 -43.59 2.20 -27.90
CA PHE A 16 -42.42 2.96 -28.35
C PHE A 16 -42.56 4.47 -28.11
N ALA A 17 -43.71 5.03 -28.41
CA ALA A 17 -44.03 6.44 -28.18
C ALA A 17 -43.99 6.79 -26.68
N PHE A 18 -44.52 5.92 -25.83
CA PHE A 18 -44.48 6.10 -24.38
C PHE A 18 -43.01 6.07 -23.86
N PHE A 19 -42.21 5.12 -24.33
CA PHE A 19 -40.79 5.07 -24.01
C PHE A 19 -40.02 6.32 -24.44
N TYR A 20 -40.32 6.81 -25.64
CA TYR A 20 -39.67 8.00 -26.15
C TYR A 20 -40.00 9.25 -25.28
N ILE A 21 -41.26 9.38 -24.84
CA ILE A 21 -41.70 10.45 -23.95
C ILE A 21 -40.97 10.36 -22.60
N GLN A 22 -40.92 9.19 -21.97
CA GLN A 22 -40.23 8.97 -20.71
C GLN A 22 -38.73 9.31 -20.83
N LEU A 23 -38.12 8.94 -21.94
CA LEU A 23 -36.70 9.22 -22.20
C LEU A 23 -36.44 10.71 -22.38
N GLN A 24 -37.35 11.46 -23.06
CA GLN A 24 -37.26 12.90 -23.22
C GLN A 24 -37.41 13.62 -21.86
N GLN A 25 -38.34 13.16 -21.02
CA GLN A 25 -38.47 13.67 -19.65
C GLN A 25 -37.23 13.46 -18.82
N ALA A 26 -36.63 12.25 -18.87
CA ALA A 26 -35.36 11.96 -18.19
C ALA A 26 -34.23 12.85 -18.71
N LYS A 27 -34.16 13.10 -20.03
CA LYS A 27 -33.20 14.02 -20.66
C LYS A 27 -33.34 15.43 -20.11
N THR A 28 -34.56 15.97 -20.09
CA THR A 28 -34.83 17.32 -19.59
C THR A 28 -34.44 17.45 -18.13
N GLN A 29 -34.89 16.50 -17.28
CA GLN A 29 -34.52 16.47 -15.87
C GLN A 29 -33.00 16.43 -15.64
N LEU A 30 -32.30 15.59 -16.37
CA LEU A 30 -30.84 15.49 -16.23
C LEU A 30 -30.15 16.78 -16.69
N THR A 31 -30.62 17.40 -17.78
CA THR A 31 -30.06 18.65 -18.29
C THR A 31 -30.27 19.80 -17.30
N GLU A 32 -31.46 19.92 -16.73
CA GLU A 32 -31.75 20.93 -15.71
C GLU A 32 -30.90 20.74 -14.45
N GLN A 33 -30.73 19.52 -13.98
CA GLN A 33 -29.92 19.23 -12.81
C GLN A 33 -28.43 19.51 -13.06
N LEU A 34 -27.92 19.18 -14.23
CA LEU A 34 -26.53 19.50 -14.60
C LEU A 34 -26.32 21.03 -14.61
N ALA A 35 -27.29 21.78 -15.17
CA ALA A 35 -27.25 23.25 -15.19
C ALA A 35 -27.33 23.84 -13.78
N GLN A 36 -28.21 23.34 -12.90
CA GLN A 36 -28.35 23.79 -11.50
C GLN A 36 -27.05 23.63 -10.69
N HIS A 37 -26.22 22.63 -11.04
CA HIS A 37 -24.96 22.38 -10.38
C HIS A 37 -23.74 22.98 -11.09
N ASN A 38 -23.93 23.86 -12.08
CA ASN A 38 -22.90 24.48 -12.89
C ASN A 38 -21.99 23.45 -13.60
N ILE A 39 -22.55 22.30 -13.98
CA ILE A 39 -21.82 21.26 -14.71
C ILE A 39 -21.96 21.55 -16.21
N GLN A 40 -20.83 21.79 -16.86
CA GLN A 40 -20.78 22.03 -18.29
C GLN A 40 -20.65 20.72 -19.05
N VAL A 41 -21.51 20.49 -20.04
CA VAL A 41 -21.47 19.35 -20.95
C VAL A 41 -21.52 19.79 -22.39
N LYS A 42 -20.79 19.14 -23.28
CA LYS A 42 -20.82 19.44 -24.72
C LYS A 42 -22.05 18.86 -25.41
N SER A 43 -22.36 17.60 -25.10
CA SER A 43 -23.53 16.91 -25.63
C SER A 43 -24.07 15.91 -24.62
N LEU A 44 -25.39 15.74 -24.65
CA LEU A 44 -26.13 14.73 -23.89
C LEU A 44 -27.08 14.01 -24.86
N GLU A 45 -26.82 12.72 -25.07
CA GLU A 45 -27.60 11.88 -25.96
C GLU A 45 -28.24 10.73 -25.19
N PHE A 46 -29.43 10.34 -25.64
CA PHE A 46 -30.16 9.18 -25.13
C PHE A 46 -30.54 8.27 -26.29
N ASN A 47 -30.30 6.98 -26.11
CA ASN A 47 -30.67 5.95 -27.09
C ASN A 47 -31.43 4.81 -26.41
N LEU A 48 -32.36 4.19 -27.12
CA LEU A 48 -33.19 3.10 -26.61
C LEU A 48 -32.74 1.73 -27.08
N ILE A 49 -32.07 1.66 -28.22
CA ILE A 49 -31.72 0.41 -28.88
C ILE A 49 -30.22 0.27 -28.98
N PRO A 50 -29.61 -0.89 -28.66
CA PRO A 50 -30.28 -2.15 -28.27
C PRO A 50 -30.71 -2.20 -26.78
N GLN A 51 -30.23 -1.31 -25.93
CA GLN A 51 -30.54 -1.15 -24.51
C GLN A 51 -30.62 0.34 -24.19
N PRO A 52 -31.54 0.76 -23.32
CA PRO A 52 -31.61 2.17 -22.93
C PRO A 52 -30.30 2.64 -22.33
N TYR A 53 -29.70 3.66 -22.93
CA TYR A 53 -28.49 4.29 -22.38
C TYR A 53 -28.47 5.78 -22.68
N PHE A 54 -27.69 6.52 -21.86
CA PHE A 54 -27.32 7.89 -22.15
C PHE A 54 -25.80 8.00 -22.31
N SER A 55 -25.39 8.98 -23.09
CA SER A 55 -23.98 9.37 -23.18
C SER A 55 -23.83 10.89 -22.99
N ILE A 56 -22.81 11.25 -22.23
CA ILE A 56 -22.43 12.64 -22.00
C ILE A 56 -21.01 12.79 -22.52
N GLU A 57 -20.79 13.77 -23.40
CA GLU A 57 -19.44 14.08 -23.89
C GLU A 57 -18.92 15.37 -23.27
N GLN A 58 -17.64 15.35 -22.90
CA GLN A 58 -16.88 16.48 -22.37
C GLN A 58 -17.57 17.17 -21.17
N LEU A 59 -17.78 16.42 -20.10
CA LEU A 59 -18.24 16.99 -18.84
C LEU A 59 -17.09 17.68 -18.12
N ARG A 60 -17.31 18.93 -17.67
CA ARG A 60 -16.37 19.71 -16.86
C ARG A 60 -17.07 20.18 -15.59
N PHE A 61 -16.43 19.93 -14.46
CA PHE A 61 -16.92 20.36 -13.16
C PHE A 61 -15.73 20.68 -12.25
N HIS A 62 -15.55 21.92 -11.87
CA HIS A 62 -14.37 22.42 -11.15
C HIS A 62 -13.07 21.96 -11.84
N GLU A 63 -12.21 21.24 -11.12
CA GLU A 63 -10.92 20.71 -11.63
C GLU A 63 -11.06 19.34 -12.31
N MET A 64 -12.27 18.79 -12.36
CA MET A 64 -12.53 17.49 -12.97
C MET A 64 -13.00 17.66 -14.42
N SER A 65 -12.37 16.91 -15.32
CA SER A 65 -12.83 16.79 -16.69
C SER A 65 -13.01 15.33 -17.09
N LEU A 66 -14.16 14.98 -17.66
CA LEU A 66 -14.49 13.65 -18.13
C LEU A 66 -14.74 13.72 -19.63
N LYS A 67 -14.07 12.88 -20.40
CA LYS A 67 -14.23 12.93 -21.85
C LYS A 67 -15.55 12.32 -22.30
N ARG A 68 -15.93 11.19 -21.73
CA ARG A 68 -17.17 10.49 -22.05
C ARG A 68 -17.70 9.72 -20.84
N ILE A 69 -18.99 9.87 -20.59
CA ILE A 69 -19.74 9.10 -19.60
C ILE A 69 -20.83 8.35 -20.34
N GLU A 70 -20.96 7.06 -20.10
CA GLU A 70 -22.02 6.22 -20.62
C GLU A 70 -22.76 5.57 -19.46
N GLY A 71 -24.08 5.76 -19.42
CA GLY A 71 -24.95 5.16 -18.40
C GLY A 71 -25.96 4.21 -19.03
N LYS A 72 -25.95 2.93 -18.62
CA LYS A 72 -26.97 1.95 -19.02
C LYS A 72 -28.12 2.00 -18.03
N LEU A 73 -29.33 2.11 -18.53
CA LEU A 73 -30.54 2.14 -17.75
C LEU A 73 -31.25 0.79 -17.75
N ALA A 74 -31.82 0.42 -16.61
CA ALA A 74 -32.65 -0.77 -16.51
C ALA A 74 -33.95 -0.56 -17.27
N PHE A 75 -34.30 -1.52 -18.14
CA PHE A 75 -35.46 -1.39 -19.04
C PHE A 75 -36.77 -1.37 -18.28
N LEU A 76 -37.05 -2.31 -17.40
CA LEU A 76 -38.28 -2.41 -16.63
C LEU A 76 -38.55 -1.19 -15.73
N PRO A 77 -37.61 -0.71 -14.90
CA PRO A 77 -37.82 0.51 -14.11
C PRO A 77 -38.05 1.74 -14.95
N LEU A 78 -37.44 1.84 -16.14
CA LEU A 78 -37.66 2.97 -17.06
C LEU A 78 -39.13 3.00 -17.55
N ILE A 79 -39.74 1.83 -17.82
CA ILE A 79 -41.16 1.73 -18.18
C ILE A 79 -42.06 2.24 -17.05
N LEU A 80 -41.72 1.95 -15.82
CA LEU A 80 -42.48 2.32 -14.65
C LEU A 80 -42.26 3.79 -14.22
N GLY A 81 -41.48 4.57 -14.99
CA GLY A 81 -41.18 5.96 -14.70
C GLY A 81 -40.16 6.20 -13.63
N GLU A 82 -39.45 5.15 -13.19
CA GLU A 82 -38.36 5.20 -12.21
C GLU A 82 -37.03 4.76 -12.86
N PRO A 83 -36.34 5.64 -13.61
CA PRO A 83 -35.11 5.27 -14.29
C PRO A 83 -34.04 4.85 -13.28
N LYS A 84 -33.66 3.57 -13.33
CA LYS A 84 -32.58 3.00 -12.55
C LYS A 84 -31.34 2.80 -13.44
N LEU A 85 -30.18 3.10 -12.88
CA LEU A 85 -28.89 2.96 -13.53
C LEU A 85 -28.34 1.57 -13.19
N GLU A 86 -28.06 0.74 -14.20
CA GLU A 86 -27.41 -0.57 -14.02
C GLU A 86 -25.90 -0.48 -14.06
N GLN A 87 -25.40 0.35 -14.98
CA GLN A 87 -23.97 0.51 -15.20
C GLN A 87 -23.66 1.95 -15.60
N LEU A 88 -22.60 2.50 -15.03
CA LEU A 88 -22.00 3.76 -15.45
C LEU A 88 -20.56 3.52 -15.84
N THR A 89 -20.18 3.93 -17.06
CA THR A 89 -18.81 3.87 -17.54
C THR A 89 -18.29 5.28 -17.79
N ILE A 90 -17.19 5.61 -17.18
CA ILE A 90 -16.50 6.90 -17.35
C ILE A 90 -15.20 6.62 -18.08
N ASN A 91 -15.03 7.23 -19.25
CA ASN A 91 -13.83 7.12 -20.05
C ASN A 91 -13.02 8.40 -19.97
N GLN A 92 -11.72 8.26 -19.73
CA GLN A 92 -10.75 9.36 -19.66
C GLN A 92 -11.15 10.45 -18.65
N ALA A 93 -11.16 10.07 -17.37
CA ALA A 93 -11.30 11.01 -16.26
C ALA A 93 -9.96 11.71 -15.98
N LYS A 94 -9.98 13.04 -15.86
CA LYS A 94 -8.87 13.84 -15.36
C LYS A 94 -9.34 14.54 -14.10
N PHE A 95 -8.62 14.37 -13.01
CA PHE A 95 -8.85 15.06 -11.75
C PHE A 95 -7.65 15.94 -11.47
N SER A 96 -7.79 17.27 -11.55
CA SER A 96 -6.71 18.22 -11.34
C SER A 96 -5.47 17.98 -12.22
N GLU A 97 -4.56 18.92 -12.30
CA GLU A 97 -3.35 18.82 -13.15
C GLU A 97 -2.41 17.65 -12.76
N ASN A 98 -2.66 16.97 -11.67
CA ASN A 98 -1.65 16.17 -10.97
C ASN A 98 -1.96 14.71 -10.69
N SER A 99 -3.15 14.17 -10.93
CA SER A 99 -3.46 12.90 -10.27
C SER A 99 -4.02 11.78 -11.13
N LEU A 100 -4.89 12.01 -12.07
CA LEU A 100 -5.49 10.90 -12.84
C LEU A 100 -5.37 11.17 -14.34
N ASN A 101 -4.34 10.62 -14.96
CA ASN A 101 -4.30 10.58 -16.42
C ASN A 101 -5.08 9.36 -16.91
N SER A 102 -6.23 9.61 -17.54
CA SER A 102 -7.08 8.65 -18.26
C SER A 102 -7.35 7.34 -17.51
N ALA A 103 -8.41 7.33 -16.73
CA ALA A 103 -8.96 6.11 -16.15
C ALA A 103 -10.24 5.73 -16.89
N LYS A 104 -10.44 4.43 -17.08
CA LYS A 104 -11.75 3.87 -17.34
C LYS A 104 -12.32 3.40 -16.02
N ILE A 105 -13.42 4.02 -15.60
CA ILE A 105 -14.12 3.67 -14.35
C ILE A 105 -15.46 3.07 -14.75
N THR A 106 -15.73 1.86 -14.30
CA THR A 106 -17.01 1.18 -14.51
C THR A 106 -17.66 0.93 -13.15
N LEU A 107 -18.88 1.47 -12.97
CA LEU A 107 -19.69 1.23 -11.78
C LEU A 107 -20.87 0.35 -12.17
N GLN A 108 -21.04 -0.77 -11.49
CA GLN A 108 -22.23 -1.62 -11.55
C GLN A 108 -22.99 -1.46 -10.24
N LEU A 109 -24.20 -0.93 -10.33
CA LEU A 109 -24.97 -0.49 -9.17
C LEU A 109 -26.24 -1.34 -9.06
N SER A 110 -26.45 -1.94 -7.90
CA SER A 110 -27.57 -2.86 -7.69
C SER A 110 -28.93 -2.19 -7.51
N ASP A 111 -28.97 -0.97 -6.95
CA ASP A 111 -30.21 -0.21 -6.75
C ASP A 111 -29.94 1.29 -6.82
N PHE A 112 -29.57 1.78 -8.00
CA PHE A 112 -29.18 3.16 -8.19
C PHE A 112 -30.22 3.91 -9.00
N SER A 113 -31.05 4.68 -8.32
CA SER A 113 -31.99 5.58 -8.97
C SER A 113 -31.26 6.87 -9.37
N LEU A 114 -31.44 7.31 -10.62
CA LEU A 114 -30.93 8.58 -11.10
C LEU A 114 -31.45 9.75 -10.21
N LYS A 115 -32.65 9.64 -9.70
CA LYS A 115 -33.27 10.59 -8.78
C LYS A 115 -32.53 10.66 -7.43
N LYS A 116 -32.09 9.54 -6.88
CA LYS A 116 -31.27 9.49 -5.63
C LYS A 116 -29.87 10.05 -5.84
N LEU A 117 -29.25 9.82 -7.01
CA LEU A 117 -27.96 10.42 -7.38
C LEU A 117 -28.07 11.95 -7.36
N LEU A 118 -29.07 12.47 -8.01
CA LEU A 118 -29.27 13.91 -8.13
C LEU A 118 -29.66 14.57 -6.79
N ALA A 119 -30.36 13.85 -5.92
CA ALA A 119 -30.70 14.29 -4.56
C ALA A 119 -29.57 14.16 -3.55
N LYS A 120 -28.35 13.73 -3.96
CA LYS A 120 -27.20 13.43 -3.07
C LYS A 120 -27.52 12.41 -1.96
N SER A 121 -28.60 11.68 -2.07
CA SER A 121 -29.04 10.65 -1.11
C SER A 121 -28.69 9.25 -1.62
N ILE A 122 -27.42 9.00 -1.89
CA ILE A 122 -26.95 7.70 -2.37
C ILE A 122 -26.95 6.74 -1.19
N SER A 123 -27.87 5.78 -1.20
CA SER A 123 -27.78 4.60 -0.35
C SER A 123 -27.26 3.44 -1.20
N PHE A 124 -26.14 2.89 -0.84
CA PHE A 124 -25.59 1.69 -1.49
C PHE A 124 -26.27 0.44 -0.92
N ASN A 125 -27.56 0.23 -1.25
CA ASN A 125 -28.24 -0.99 -0.89
C ASN A 125 -27.77 -2.13 -1.80
N GLY A 126 -27.32 -3.22 -1.20
CA GLY A 126 -26.84 -4.38 -1.94
C GLY A 126 -25.35 -4.32 -2.32
N GLU A 127 -24.93 -5.15 -3.27
CA GLU A 127 -23.55 -5.23 -3.74
C GLU A 127 -23.33 -4.28 -4.92
N ASN A 128 -22.43 -3.32 -4.74
CA ASN A 128 -22.01 -2.38 -5.78
C ASN A 128 -20.58 -2.69 -6.19
N ARG A 129 -20.33 -2.81 -7.49
CA ARG A 129 -18.99 -3.10 -8.03
C ARG A 129 -18.45 -1.89 -8.76
N ILE A 130 -17.22 -1.54 -8.42
CA ILE A 130 -16.47 -0.46 -9.06
C ILE A 130 -15.20 -1.09 -9.62
N SER A 131 -14.97 -0.94 -10.93
CA SER A 131 -13.72 -1.32 -11.58
C SER A 131 -13.04 -0.06 -12.09
N ILE A 132 -11.77 0.10 -11.76
CA ILE A 132 -10.93 1.22 -12.17
C ILE A 132 -9.75 0.65 -12.94
N GLU A 133 -9.62 1.03 -14.22
CA GLU A 133 -8.49 0.67 -15.06
C GLU A 133 -7.72 1.94 -15.42
N LEU A 134 -6.43 1.99 -15.16
CA LEU A 134 -5.58 3.13 -15.45
C LEU A 134 -4.77 2.87 -16.71
N GLU A 135 -4.72 3.85 -17.63
CA GLU A 135 -3.80 3.81 -18.77
C GLU A 135 -2.35 4.08 -18.34
N LYS A 136 -2.19 4.90 -17.31
CA LYS A 136 -0.89 5.21 -16.68
C LYS A 136 -1.03 5.13 -15.18
N PRO A 137 0.02 4.71 -14.45
CA PRO A 137 0.01 4.73 -12.99
C PRO A 137 -0.36 6.11 -12.44
N ILE A 138 -1.10 6.13 -11.33
CA ILE A 138 -1.36 7.35 -10.58
C ILE A 138 -0.14 7.64 -9.73
N TYR A 139 0.42 8.83 -9.86
CA TYR A 139 1.45 9.34 -8.97
C TYR A 139 0.81 10.41 -8.07
N GLY A 140 0.74 10.14 -6.77
CA GLY A 140 0.36 11.17 -5.80
C GLY A 140 1.47 12.21 -5.69
N LYS A 141 1.14 13.50 -5.75
CA LYS A 141 2.12 14.60 -5.62
C LYS A 141 2.61 14.85 -4.19
N ASN A 142 2.02 14.22 -3.20
CA ASN A 142 2.49 14.34 -1.81
C ASN A 142 3.61 13.34 -1.53
N THR A 143 4.67 13.81 -1.72
CA THR A 143 6.11 13.67 -1.51
C THR A 143 6.63 12.51 -0.68
N THR A 144 5.87 11.87 0.19
CA THR A 144 6.34 10.77 1.03
C THR A 144 5.91 9.40 0.48
N PHE A 145 4.76 9.32 -0.18
CA PHE A 145 4.22 8.05 -0.69
C PHE A 145 3.69 8.21 -2.11
N ASN A 146 4.41 7.66 -3.07
CA ASN A 146 3.94 7.52 -4.44
C ASN A 146 3.30 6.15 -4.62
N PHE A 147 1.98 6.08 -4.57
CA PHE A 147 1.24 4.85 -4.79
C PHE A 147 0.72 4.78 -6.23
N SER A 148 0.94 3.66 -6.90
CA SER A 148 0.42 3.42 -8.24
C SER A 148 -0.14 2.01 -8.38
N PHE A 149 -1.07 1.82 -9.33
CA PHE A 149 -1.65 0.53 -9.66
C PHE A 149 -2.16 0.53 -11.11
N ASN A 150 -2.41 -0.63 -11.68
CA ASN A 150 -2.98 -0.75 -13.02
C ASN A 150 -4.49 -0.91 -12.99
N LYS A 151 -5.00 -1.74 -12.08
CA LYS A 151 -6.41 -2.05 -11.98
C LYS A 151 -6.82 -2.22 -10.53
N ALA A 152 -8.00 -1.70 -10.20
CA ALA A 152 -8.64 -1.94 -8.92
C ALA A 152 -10.09 -2.37 -9.14
N ASN A 153 -10.51 -3.44 -8.45
CA ASN A 153 -11.88 -3.92 -8.39
C ASN A 153 -12.36 -3.78 -6.94
N ILE A 154 -13.47 -3.10 -6.76
CA ILE A 154 -14.04 -2.79 -5.44
C ILE A 154 -15.46 -3.34 -5.43
N ALA A 155 -15.75 -4.26 -4.51
CA ALA A 155 -17.10 -4.72 -4.20
C ALA A 155 -17.52 -4.10 -2.86
N LEU A 156 -18.29 -3.01 -2.93
CA LEU A 156 -18.82 -2.32 -1.75
C LEU A 156 -20.12 -2.97 -1.31
N ARG A 157 -20.22 -3.31 -0.05
CA ARG A 157 -21.41 -3.87 0.60
C ARG A 157 -21.73 -3.07 1.86
N GLN A 158 -22.98 -2.70 2.06
CA GLN A 158 -23.37 -1.82 3.18
C GLN A 158 -23.37 -2.56 4.51
N ASP A 159 -23.86 -3.80 4.55
CA ASP A 159 -24.07 -4.58 5.77
C ASP A 159 -23.15 -5.80 5.86
N LYS A 160 -22.12 -5.83 5.04
CA LYS A 160 -21.19 -6.97 4.92
C LYS A 160 -19.79 -6.46 4.65
N GLU A 161 -18.85 -7.37 4.76
CA GLU A 161 -17.49 -7.17 4.36
C GLU A 161 -17.37 -6.76 2.90
N SER A 162 -16.73 -5.64 2.65
CA SER A 162 -16.38 -5.12 1.34
C SER A 162 -15.01 -5.65 0.92
N LEU A 163 -14.85 -5.94 -0.37
CA LEU A 163 -13.64 -6.48 -0.96
C LEU A 163 -13.03 -5.47 -1.94
N ILE A 164 -11.74 -5.16 -1.77
CA ILE A 164 -10.96 -4.33 -2.70
C ILE A 164 -9.78 -5.17 -3.19
N GLN A 165 -9.66 -5.31 -4.50
CA GLN A 165 -8.58 -6.03 -5.16
C GLN A 165 -7.81 -5.09 -6.06
N ILE A 166 -6.50 -5.00 -5.86
CA ILE A 166 -5.62 -4.08 -6.58
C ILE A 166 -4.53 -4.89 -7.26
N GLU A 167 -4.39 -4.73 -8.58
CA GLU A 167 -3.40 -5.42 -9.39
C GLU A 167 -2.21 -4.52 -9.70
N ARG A 168 -1.02 -5.10 -9.65
CA ARG A 168 0.26 -4.45 -9.94
C ARG A 168 0.45 -3.15 -9.14
N ALA A 169 0.13 -3.24 -7.86
CA ALA A 169 0.36 -2.15 -6.92
C ALA A 169 1.87 -1.87 -6.77
N LYS A 170 2.22 -0.59 -6.72
CA LYS A 170 3.57 -0.11 -6.40
C LYS A 170 3.49 0.97 -5.34
N LEU A 171 4.49 1.03 -4.47
CA LEU A 171 4.71 2.11 -3.52
C LEU A 171 6.15 2.57 -3.66
N ASN A 172 6.36 3.87 -3.89
CA ASN A 172 7.69 4.46 -4.10
C ASN A 172 8.54 3.66 -5.11
N GLU A 173 7.95 3.33 -6.27
CA GLU A 173 8.51 2.51 -7.36
C GLU A 173 8.74 1.01 -7.01
N GLN A 174 8.60 0.61 -5.75
CA GLN A 174 8.72 -0.80 -5.35
C GLN A 174 7.42 -1.56 -5.63
N THR A 175 7.54 -2.70 -6.29
CA THR A 175 6.39 -3.55 -6.63
C THR A 175 5.84 -4.25 -5.39
N LEU A 176 4.60 -3.95 -5.03
CA LEU A 176 3.85 -4.63 -3.98
C LEU A 176 3.04 -5.83 -4.51
N GLY A 177 2.92 -5.94 -5.84
CA GLY A 177 2.19 -7.02 -6.50
C GLY A 177 0.69 -6.89 -6.37
N TYR A 178 0.02 -7.95 -5.92
CA TYR A 178 -1.42 -8.00 -5.71
C TYR A 178 -1.76 -7.65 -4.26
N ILE A 179 -2.76 -6.76 -4.10
CA ILE A 179 -3.28 -6.39 -2.78
C ILE A 179 -4.76 -6.73 -2.73
N GLU A 180 -5.17 -7.44 -1.68
CA GLU A 180 -6.56 -7.77 -1.40
C GLU A 180 -6.93 -7.22 -0.02
N VAL A 181 -7.94 -6.32 0.03
CA VAL A 181 -8.38 -5.69 1.27
C VAL A 181 -9.81 -6.12 1.58
N HIS A 182 -10.01 -6.66 2.75
CA HIS A 182 -11.28 -6.95 3.37
C HIS A 182 -11.59 -5.85 4.38
N ALA A 183 -12.65 -5.09 4.15
CA ALA A 183 -12.97 -3.91 4.95
C ALA A 183 -14.44 -3.88 5.37
N ASP A 184 -14.68 -3.38 6.56
CA ASP A 184 -16.00 -3.03 7.06
C ASP A 184 -16.09 -1.50 7.11
N PHE A 185 -16.93 -0.91 6.25
CA PHE A 185 -17.16 0.52 6.19
C PHE A 185 -18.30 1.00 7.09
N SER A 186 -18.91 0.10 7.89
CA SER A 186 -19.76 0.53 9.01
C SER A 186 -18.91 1.24 10.07
N LYS A 187 -19.51 2.16 10.83
CA LYS A 187 -18.78 2.83 11.91
C LYS A 187 -18.72 1.95 13.15
N PRO A 188 -17.56 1.79 13.80
CA PRO A 188 -16.22 2.29 13.46
C PRO A 188 -15.59 1.53 12.27
N TYR A 189 -14.87 2.25 11.42
CA TYR A 189 -14.22 1.68 10.24
C TYR A 189 -13.17 0.64 10.62
N LYS A 190 -13.14 -0.47 9.90
CA LYS A 190 -12.18 -1.55 10.12
C LYS A 190 -11.62 -2.06 8.80
N ILE A 191 -10.32 -2.22 8.72
CA ILE A 191 -9.67 -3.11 7.76
C ILE A 191 -9.50 -4.44 8.48
N LEU A 192 -10.33 -5.41 8.14
CA LEU A 192 -10.31 -6.74 8.76
C LEU A 192 -9.03 -7.48 8.41
N ALA A 193 -8.63 -7.41 7.13
CA ALA A 193 -7.34 -7.85 6.64
C ALA A 193 -7.02 -7.19 5.29
N ALA A 194 -5.78 -6.74 5.12
CA ALA A 194 -5.22 -6.39 3.82
C ALA A 194 -4.04 -7.33 3.55
N TYR A 195 -4.18 -8.17 2.54
CA TYR A 195 -3.17 -9.14 2.12
C TYR A 195 -2.32 -8.51 1.01
N ILE A 196 -1.03 -8.39 1.24
CA ILE A 196 -0.06 -7.89 0.29
C ILE A 196 0.74 -9.10 -0.19
N LYS A 197 0.62 -9.43 -1.48
CA LYS A 197 1.28 -10.56 -2.14
C LYS A 197 2.24 -10.04 -3.20
N PRO A 198 3.49 -9.71 -2.84
CA PRO A 198 4.49 -9.29 -3.82
C PRO A 198 4.82 -10.46 -4.76
N ASP A 199 5.33 -10.12 -5.95
CA ASP A 199 5.88 -11.13 -6.85
C ASP A 199 7.20 -11.64 -6.26
N CYS A 200 7.17 -12.76 -5.57
CA CYS A 200 8.31 -13.40 -4.93
C CYS A 200 8.52 -14.80 -5.51
N THR A 201 9.76 -15.26 -5.46
CA THR A 201 10.10 -16.65 -5.82
C THR A 201 9.68 -17.66 -4.74
N THR A 202 9.45 -17.18 -3.51
CA THR A 202 8.95 -17.95 -2.37
C THR A 202 7.54 -17.46 -2.01
N ASP A 203 6.79 -18.27 -1.28
CA ASP A 203 5.45 -17.88 -0.79
C ASP A 203 5.61 -16.77 0.27
N CYS A 204 5.55 -15.51 -0.18
CA CYS A 204 5.67 -14.34 0.64
C CYS A 204 4.32 -13.63 0.80
N LEU A 205 4.02 -13.25 2.02
CA LEU A 205 2.76 -12.63 2.37
C LEU A 205 2.95 -11.62 3.50
N ALA A 206 2.33 -10.45 3.36
CA ALA A 206 2.12 -9.56 4.49
C ALA A 206 0.64 -9.29 4.71
N VAL A 207 0.24 -9.13 5.96
CA VAL A 207 -1.15 -8.91 6.37
C VAL A 207 -1.20 -7.69 7.28
N LEU A 208 -1.99 -6.71 6.88
CA LEU A 208 -2.28 -5.51 7.67
C LEU A 208 -3.71 -5.61 8.18
N LYS A 209 -3.91 -5.30 9.46
CA LYS A 209 -5.21 -5.13 10.09
C LYS A 209 -5.28 -3.74 10.71
N PHE A 210 -6.39 -3.08 10.52
CA PHE A 210 -6.64 -1.76 11.09
C PHE A 210 -7.98 -1.74 11.80
N ASN A 211 -7.99 -1.24 13.02
CA ASN A 211 -9.21 -1.05 13.80
C ASN A 211 -9.23 0.39 14.31
N SER A 212 -10.26 1.14 13.93
CA SER A 212 -10.49 2.50 14.39
C SER A 212 -11.56 2.48 15.49
N LEU A 213 -11.21 2.88 16.69
CA LEU A 213 -12.10 3.19 17.78
C LEU A 213 -12.24 4.71 17.90
N ALA A 214 -13.24 5.21 18.62
CA ALA A 214 -13.61 6.63 18.60
C ALA A 214 -12.46 7.63 18.88
N GLN A 215 -11.50 7.26 19.75
CA GLN A 215 -10.33 8.08 20.10
C GLN A 215 -9.00 7.36 19.88
N GLU A 216 -9.03 6.05 19.73
CA GLU A 216 -7.84 5.23 19.56
C GLU A 216 -7.95 4.39 18.30
N SER A 217 -6.83 4.18 17.64
CA SER A 217 -6.73 3.30 16.49
C SER A 217 -5.54 2.37 16.67
N ALA A 218 -5.68 1.14 16.21
CA ALA A 218 -4.62 0.15 16.25
C ALA A 218 -4.35 -0.42 14.86
N VAL A 219 -3.07 -0.50 14.51
CA VAL A 219 -2.58 -1.15 13.30
C VAL A 219 -1.75 -2.35 13.71
N LYS A 220 -2.07 -3.52 13.15
CA LYS A 220 -1.22 -4.72 13.22
C LYS A 220 -0.77 -5.06 11.82
N PHE A 221 0.53 -5.14 11.60
CA PHE A 221 1.12 -5.46 10.33
C PHE A 221 2.14 -6.57 10.52
N SER A 222 1.93 -7.71 9.88
CA SER A 222 2.79 -8.88 10.02
C SER A 222 3.05 -9.51 8.67
N GLY A 223 4.18 -10.19 8.53
CA GLY A 223 4.53 -10.87 7.30
C GLY A 223 5.40 -12.09 7.53
N LYS A 224 5.40 -12.98 6.54
CA LYS A 224 6.26 -14.17 6.44
C LYS A 224 6.98 -14.18 5.11
N ASN A 225 8.26 -14.55 5.14
CA ASN A 225 9.14 -14.61 3.96
C ASN A 225 9.07 -13.33 3.10
N PHE A 226 8.76 -12.20 3.72
CA PHE A 226 8.56 -10.93 3.01
C PHE A 226 9.91 -10.29 2.65
N PRO A 227 10.09 -9.73 1.45
CA PRO A 227 11.33 -9.07 1.07
C PRO A 227 11.62 -7.86 1.99
N MET A 228 12.79 -7.85 2.62
CA MET A 228 13.17 -6.81 3.59
C MET A 228 13.20 -5.42 2.97
N GLU A 229 13.74 -5.29 1.76
CA GLU A 229 13.79 -4.02 1.02
C GLU A 229 12.40 -3.44 0.75
N ARG A 230 11.40 -4.28 0.50
CA ARG A 230 10.01 -3.84 0.32
C ARG A 230 9.36 -3.42 1.63
N LEU A 231 9.68 -4.15 2.72
CA LEU A 231 9.21 -3.78 4.06
C LEU A 231 9.77 -2.42 4.49
N LEU A 232 11.06 -2.17 4.30
CA LEU A 232 11.68 -0.88 4.59
C LEU A 232 11.03 0.24 3.79
N THR A 233 10.75 0.02 2.50
CA THR A 233 10.05 0.98 1.65
C THR A 233 8.62 1.26 2.15
N LEU A 234 7.87 0.23 2.56
CA LEU A 234 6.53 0.39 3.14
C LEU A 234 6.54 1.21 4.42
N LEU A 235 7.59 1.09 5.21
CA LEU A 235 7.78 1.84 6.45
C LEU A 235 8.46 3.20 6.23
N SER A 236 8.76 3.57 4.97
CA SER A 236 9.51 4.79 4.61
C SER A 236 10.90 4.88 5.22
N PHE A 237 11.51 3.74 5.53
CA PHE A 237 12.91 3.65 5.94
C PHE A 237 13.84 3.55 4.71
N PRO A 238 15.09 4.02 4.85
CA PRO A 238 16.09 3.85 3.80
C PRO A 238 16.34 2.36 3.52
N ASN A 239 16.60 2.03 2.26
CA ASN A 239 16.89 0.65 1.84
C ASN A 239 18.33 0.27 2.25
N THR A 240 18.50 -0.10 3.50
CA THR A 240 19.79 -0.46 4.11
C THR A 240 20.02 -1.97 4.24
N MET A 241 18.98 -2.77 3.94
CA MET A 241 19.02 -4.22 4.09
C MET A 241 18.26 -4.92 2.98
N THR A 242 18.74 -6.08 2.58
CA THR A 242 18.05 -7.04 1.70
C THR A 242 17.80 -8.35 2.41
N GLY A 243 17.12 -9.29 1.76
CA GLY A 243 16.85 -10.63 2.28
C GLY A 243 15.37 -10.88 2.54
N THR A 244 15.05 -12.02 3.15
CA THR A 244 13.67 -12.37 3.51
C THR A 244 13.45 -12.17 5.01
N THR A 245 12.30 -11.62 5.38
CA THR A 245 11.98 -11.35 6.78
C THR A 245 10.61 -11.87 7.19
N ASP A 246 10.54 -12.41 8.39
CA ASP A 246 9.30 -12.56 9.15
C ASP A 246 9.22 -11.37 10.11
N PHE A 247 8.09 -10.67 10.15
CA PHE A 247 7.95 -9.49 10.98
C PHE A 247 6.59 -9.39 11.66
N ASN A 248 6.56 -8.64 12.76
CA ASN A 248 5.35 -8.29 13.47
C ASN A 248 5.46 -6.85 13.98
N ILE A 249 4.54 -6.00 13.53
CA ILE A 249 4.47 -4.59 13.88
C ILE A 249 3.12 -4.31 14.50
N HIS A 250 3.12 -3.63 15.65
CA HIS A 250 1.92 -3.18 16.32
C HIS A 250 2.05 -1.69 16.63
N LEU A 251 1.16 -0.88 16.07
CA LEU A 251 1.12 0.57 16.28
C LEU A 251 -0.20 0.97 16.92
N THR A 252 -0.13 1.90 17.86
CA THR A 252 -1.30 2.51 18.51
C THR A 252 -1.28 4.01 18.27
N PHE A 253 -2.42 4.54 17.86
CA PHE A 253 -2.63 5.96 17.57
C PHE A 253 -3.69 6.50 18.51
N SER A 254 -3.52 7.74 18.97
CA SER A 254 -4.52 8.53 19.66
C SER A 254 -4.72 9.84 18.94
N ASN A 255 -5.97 10.22 18.63
CA ASN A 255 -6.29 11.42 17.84
C ASN A 255 -5.49 11.56 16.54
N SER A 256 -5.24 10.43 15.85
CA SER A 256 -4.43 10.33 14.63
C SER A 256 -2.92 10.54 14.81
N GLU A 257 -2.44 10.72 16.02
CA GLU A 257 -1.01 10.78 16.34
C GLU A 257 -0.49 9.41 16.77
N LEU A 258 0.70 9.04 16.29
CA LEU A 258 1.35 7.78 16.63
C LEU A 258 1.91 7.86 18.06
N MET A 259 1.31 7.10 18.97
CA MET A 259 1.66 7.11 20.41
C MET A 259 2.71 6.07 20.75
N GLN A 260 2.48 4.84 20.33
CA GLN A 260 3.32 3.70 20.68
C GLN A 260 3.46 2.72 19.53
N GLY A 261 4.58 2.02 19.51
CA GLY A 261 4.83 0.95 18.54
C GLY A 261 5.71 -0.15 19.11
N LYS A 262 5.50 -1.36 18.61
CA LYS A 262 6.39 -2.51 18.80
C LYS A 262 6.71 -3.12 17.45
N PHE A 263 7.98 -3.45 17.23
CA PHE A 263 8.47 -3.97 15.97
C PHE A 263 9.39 -5.15 16.28
N ASP A 264 9.08 -6.29 15.71
CA ASP A 264 9.91 -7.49 15.79
C ASP A 264 10.24 -7.94 14.36
N PHE A 265 11.52 -8.14 14.08
CA PHE A 265 12.00 -8.56 12.78
C PHE A 265 12.90 -9.79 12.94
N ASN A 266 12.74 -10.74 12.02
CA ASN A 266 13.58 -11.91 11.88
C ASN A 266 13.92 -12.09 10.40
N ALA A 267 15.04 -11.52 9.97
CA ALA A 267 15.49 -11.57 8.59
C ALA A 267 16.59 -12.62 8.40
N ARG A 268 16.66 -13.18 7.19
CA ARG A 268 17.61 -14.22 6.82
C ARG A 268 18.08 -14.06 5.39
N ASP A 269 19.29 -14.60 5.15
CA ASP A 269 19.88 -14.74 3.82
C ASP A 269 19.87 -13.44 3.02
N GLY A 270 20.47 -12.40 3.57
CA GLY A 270 20.51 -11.07 3.00
C GLY A 270 21.82 -10.34 3.21
N GLU A 271 21.79 -9.03 2.94
CA GLU A 271 22.96 -8.15 3.06
C GLU A 271 22.59 -6.86 3.81
N LEU A 272 23.53 -6.37 4.62
CA LEU A 272 23.57 -4.99 5.11
C LEU A 272 24.26 -4.16 4.04
N LEU A 273 23.55 -3.21 3.45
CA LEU A 273 24.05 -2.40 2.33
C LEU A 273 24.89 -1.22 2.83
N GLY A 274 26.00 -0.97 2.16
CA GLY A 274 26.88 0.16 2.49
C GLY A 274 27.66 0.00 3.79
N LEU A 275 27.72 -1.19 4.39
CA LEU A 275 28.40 -1.46 5.64
C LEU A 275 29.21 -2.75 5.54
N ASN A 276 30.52 -2.66 5.52
CA ASN A 276 31.44 -3.81 5.51
C ASN A 276 31.96 -4.10 6.92
N LEU A 277 31.15 -4.82 7.71
CA LEU A 277 31.53 -5.24 9.06
C LEU A 277 32.71 -6.23 9.07
N LEU A 278 32.86 -6.98 7.99
CA LEU A 278 33.97 -7.96 7.88
C LEU A 278 35.29 -7.23 7.75
N ASP A 279 35.44 -6.28 6.86
CA ASP A 279 36.64 -5.47 6.69
C ASP A 279 37.02 -4.76 8.00
N LEU A 280 35.99 -4.19 8.67
CA LEU A 280 36.16 -3.53 9.94
C LEU A 280 36.63 -4.50 11.04
N ALA A 281 36.14 -5.73 11.06
CA ALA A 281 36.51 -6.75 12.03
C ALA A 281 37.92 -7.32 11.78
N THR A 282 38.34 -7.46 10.52
CA THR A 282 39.70 -8.03 10.18
C THR A 282 40.84 -7.18 10.71
N GLN A 283 40.63 -5.87 10.88
CA GLN A 283 41.64 -4.97 11.44
C GLN A 283 41.94 -5.27 12.91
N TYR A 284 41.02 -5.93 13.63
CA TYR A 284 41.10 -6.16 15.07
C TYR A 284 41.09 -7.63 15.47
N PHE A 285 40.50 -8.49 14.65
CA PHE A 285 40.49 -9.93 14.89
C PHE A 285 41.58 -10.61 14.07
N PRO A 286 42.54 -11.29 14.67
CA PRO A 286 43.57 -12.06 13.97
C PRO A 286 42.98 -13.38 13.44
N ILE A 287 41.97 -13.29 12.60
CA ILE A 287 41.28 -14.45 12.01
C ILE A 287 41.84 -14.63 10.60
N ASN A 288 42.35 -15.83 10.29
CA ASN A 288 42.64 -16.17 8.91
C ASN A 288 41.30 -16.41 8.18
N TYR A 289 40.83 -15.40 7.49
CA TYR A 289 39.72 -15.55 6.57
C TYR A 289 40.26 -16.21 5.30
N ASN A 290 39.53 -17.18 4.76
CA ASN A 290 39.81 -17.67 3.42
C ASN A 290 39.74 -16.49 2.46
N ASP A 291 40.71 -16.35 1.58
CA ASP A 291 40.78 -15.25 0.60
C ASP A 291 39.52 -15.08 -0.23
N GLU A 292 38.72 -16.14 -0.40
CA GLU A 292 37.43 -16.11 -1.08
C GLU A 292 36.39 -15.21 -0.40
N LEU A 293 36.37 -15.10 0.93
CA LEU A 293 35.51 -14.22 1.70
C LEU A 293 35.94 -12.75 1.66
N LEU A 294 37.21 -12.51 1.37
CA LEU A 294 37.81 -11.17 1.26
C LEU A 294 37.89 -10.65 -0.17
N GLN A 295 37.72 -11.51 -1.18
CA GLN A 295 37.87 -11.14 -2.59
C GLN A 295 36.75 -10.26 -3.12
N GLY A 296 35.60 -10.18 -2.46
CA GLY A 296 34.57 -9.19 -2.77
C GLY A 296 34.92 -7.84 -2.13
N LYS A 297 35.37 -6.86 -2.91
CA LYS A 297 35.41 -5.45 -2.52
C LYS A 297 33.97 -4.90 -2.30
N SER A 298 33.08 -5.74 -1.80
CA SER A 298 31.69 -5.38 -1.53
C SER A 298 31.69 -4.47 -0.31
N MET A 299 31.07 -3.32 -0.44
CA MET A 299 30.78 -2.41 0.69
C MET A 299 29.65 -2.97 1.58
N ASN A 300 29.22 -4.22 1.37
CA ASN A 300 28.09 -4.84 2.04
C ASN A 300 28.56 -5.97 2.97
N THR A 301 27.73 -6.28 3.96
CA THR A 301 27.93 -7.44 4.83
C THR A 301 26.82 -8.46 4.60
N ALA A 302 27.14 -9.62 4.02
CA ALA A 302 26.21 -10.73 3.91
C ALA A 302 25.92 -11.33 5.30
N TYR A 303 24.64 -11.60 5.59
CA TYR A 303 24.21 -12.23 6.84
C TYR A 303 23.37 -13.47 6.61
N GLN A 304 23.46 -14.42 7.53
CA GLN A 304 22.62 -15.62 7.59
C GLN A 304 21.33 -15.37 8.38
N ALA A 305 21.45 -14.62 9.48
CA ALA A 305 20.32 -14.25 10.34
C ALA A 305 20.52 -12.85 10.93
N PHE A 306 19.44 -12.11 10.97
CA PHE A 306 19.35 -10.81 11.64
C PHE A 306 18.02 -10.75 12.39
N THR A 307 18.07 -10.52 13.70
CA THR A 307 16.87 -10.32 14.51
C THR A 307 16.94 -8.99 15.21
N SER A 308 15.82 -8.29 15.27
CA SER A 308 15.72 -7.09 16.10
C SER A 308 14.35 -6.93 16.73
N SER A 309 14.33 -6.33 17.91
CA SER A 309 13.12 -5.94 18.63
C SER A 309 13.23 -4.48 19.01
N LEU A 310 12.22 -3.68 18.62
CA LEU A 310 12.20 -2.26 18.83
C LEU A 310 10.88 -1.83 19.47
N SER A 311 10.93 -0.75 20.24
CA SER A 311 9.76 -0.08 20.81
C SER A 311 9.78 1.40 20.45
N LEU A 312 8.63 1.94 20.04
CA LEU A 312 8.44 3.34 19.70
C LEU A 312 7.60 4.01 20.77
N GLU A 313 8.07 5.15 21.24
CA GLU A 313 7.33 6.06 22.11
C GLU A 313 7.76 7.50 21.84
N ASN A 314 6.81 8.41 21.61
CA ASN A 314 7.07 9.84 21.40
C ASN A 314 8.15 10.12 20.33
N ASN A 315 8.06 9.50 19.16
CA ASN A 315 9.03 9.58 18.06
C ASN A 315 10.43 9.01 18.34
N LEU A 316 10.68 8.47 19.52
CA LEU A 316 11.92 7.78 19.85
C LEU A 316 11.73 6.28 19.62
N LEU A 317 12.44 5.73 18.65
CA LEU A 317 12.49 4.30 18.37
C LEU A 317 13.66 3.69 19.15
N THR A 318 13.36 3.04 20.26
CA THR A 318 14.36 2.32 21.07
C THR A 318 14.60 0.96 20.46
N VAL A 319 15.84 0.68 20.09
CA VAL A 319 16.33 -0.62 19.64
C VAL A 319 16.69 -1.44 20.87
N ASN A 320 15.75 -2.27 21.34
CA ASN A 320 15.94 -3.05 22.57
C ASN A 320 16.99 -4.14 22.37
N LYS A 321 17.01 -4.76 21.20
CA LYS A 321 17.94 -5.83 20.87
C LYS A 321 18.20 -5.90 19.37
N ILE A 322 19.45 -6.09 19.02
CA ILE A 322 19.91 -6.53 17.69
C ILE A 322 20.71 -7.81 17.88
N SER A 323 20.51 -8.79 17.02
CA SER A 323 21.39 -9.95 16.89
C SER A 323 21.66 -10.20 15.41
N LEU A 324 22.92 -10.28 15.05
CA LEU A 324 23.40 -10.51 13.70
C LEU A 324 24.27 -11.77 13.69
N LYS A 325 24.05 -12.64 12.70
CA LYS A 325 24.88 -13.80 12.43
C LYS A 325 25.34 -13.78 10.98
N THR A 326 26.63 -13.71 10.78
CA THR A 326 27.27 -13.93 9.49
C THR A 326 28.03 -15.28 9.52
N PRO A 327 28.60 -15.74 8.42
CA PRO A 327 29.42 -16.96 8.43
C PRO A 327 30.59 -16.90 9.43
N VAL A 328 31.13 -15.72 9.72
CA VAL A 328 32.36 -15.54 10.50
C VAL A 328 32.22 -14.60 11.69
N LEU A 329 31.12 -13.82 11.79
CA LEU A 329 30.90 -12.86 12.87
C LEU A 329 29.54 -13.08 13.52
N LEU A 330 29.48 -12.79 14.81
CA LEU A 330 28.28 -12.59 15.61
C LEU A 330 28.22 -11.14 16.05
N GLY A 331 27.04 -10.51 15.96
CA GLY A 331 26.79 -9.16 16.40
C GLY A 331 25.65 -9.11 17.41
N GLU A 332 25.83 -8.38 18.50
CA GLU A 332 24.79 -8.08 19.48
C GLU A 332 24.75 -6.57 19.71
N GLY A 333 23.57 -5.98 19.74
CA GLY A 333 23.48 -4.54 19.88
C GLY A 333 22.15 -4.05 20.43
N ASN A 334 22.16 -2.76 20.75
CA ASN A 334 20.99 -1.96 21.14
C ASN A 334 21.23 -0.50 20.78
N GLY A 335 20.24 0.35 20.96
CA GLY A 335 20.38 1.78 20.68
C GLY A 335 19.08 2.51 20.60
N ALA A 336 19.10 3.64 19.89
CA ALA A 336 17.91 4.45 19.66
C ALA A 336 17.99 5.18 18.31
N ILE A 337 16.83 5.49 17.75
CA ILE A 337 16.66 6.27 16.53
C ILE A 337 15.59 7.33 16.82
N ASP A 338 15.93 8.59 16.62
CA ASP A 338 14.98 9.69 16.63
C ASP A 338 14.32 9.78 15.25
N LEU A 339 13.04 9.47 15.15
CA LEU A 339 12.29 9.46 13.88
C LEU A 339 11.99 10.87 13.33
N HIS A 340 12.08 11.90 14.17
CA HIS A 340 11.88 13.28 13.72
C HIS A 340 13.11 13.82 12.98
N THR A 341 14.29 13.56 13.55
CA THR A 341 15.57 14.03 13.00
C THR A 341 16.30 12.99 12.17
N MET A 342 15.86 11.73 12.23
CA MET A 342 16.53 10.55 11.65
C MET A 342 17.99 10.41 12.15
N GLN A 343 18.23 10.79 13.40
CA GLN A 343 19.49 10.57 14.08
C GLN A 343 19.48 9.19 14.75
N CYS A 344 20.56 8.46 14.60
CA CYS A 344 20.72 7.15 15.23
C CYS A 344 21.92 7.12 16.20
N ASP A 345 21.77 6.30 17.23
CA ASP A 345 22.82 5.97 18.19
C ASP A 345 22.69 4.49 18.52
N ILE A 346 23.44 3.67 17.79
CA ILE A 346 23.35 2.21 17.87
C ILE A 346 24.70 1.66 18.30
N ASN A 347 24.70 0.90 19.38
CA ASN A 347 25.88 0.22 19.90
C ASN A 347 25.83 -1.24 19.47
N LEU A 348 26.85 -1.69 18.76
CA LEU A 348 27.02 -3.05 18.28
C LEU A 348 28.31 -3.65 18.85
N LYS A 349 28.24 -4.87 19.36
CA LYS A 349 29.40 -5.65 19.81
C LYS A 349 29.58 -6.81 18.85
N LEU A 350 30.66 -6.79 18.09
CA LEU A 350 31.02 -7.89 17.19
C LEU A 350 31.96 -8.89 17.89
N SER A 351 31.73 -10.18 17.67
CA SER A 351 32.61 -11.27 18.04
C SER A 351 32.77 -12.24 16.86
N ALA A 352 33.85 -13.00 16.85
CA ALA A 352 34.03 -14.04 15.85
C ALA A 352 33.19 -15.28 16.18
N THR A 353 32.72 -16.01 15.17
CA THR A 353 32.04 -17.29 15.34
C THR A 353 33.03 -18.39 15.83
N ASN A 354 34.33 -18.22 15.59
CA ASN A 354 35.35 -19.14 16.04
C ASN A 354 35.48 -19.09 17.56
N GLU A 355 35.38 -20.24 18.24
CA GLU A 355 35.44 -20.39 19.70
C GLU A 355 36.65 -19.70 20.34
N LYS A 356 37.81 -19.72 19.65
CA LYS A 356 39.07 -19.11 20.13
C LYS A 356 38.94 -17.59 20.35
N TYR A 357 38.09 -16.90 19.56
CA TYR A 357 37.94 -15.45 19.57
C TYR A 357 36.53 -15.00 19.97
N GLN A 358 35.62 -15.92 20.29
CA GLN A 358 34.24 -15.64 20.63
C GLN A 358 34.09 -14.72 21.86
N ASN A 359 35.03 -14.77 22.80
CA ASN A 359 35.00 -13.93 23.99
C ASN A 359 35.53 -12.51 23.74
N LEU A 360 36.15 -12.23 22.59
CA LEU A 360 36.62 -10.90 22.23
C LEU A 360 35.49 -10.14 21.57
N LYS A 361 34.93 -9.13 22.24
CA LYS A 361 33.82 -8.32 21.76
C LYS A 361 34.32 -6.96 21.31
N LEU A 362 34.31 -6.68 20.00
CA LEU A 362 34.68 -5.40 19.40
C LEU A 362 33.48 -4.43 19.49
N PRO A 363 33.57 -3.38 20.32
CA PRO A 363 32.48 -2.42 20.46
C PRO A 363 32.54 -1.37 19.36
N ILE A 364 31.45 -1.23 18.62
CA ILE A 364 31.26 -0.26 17.55
C ILE A 364 30.04 0.57 17.89
N ARG A 365 30.16 1.88 17.81
CA ARG A 365 29.01 2.78 17.92
C ARG A 365 28.75 3.42 16.56
N PHE A 366 27.53 3.27 16.05
CA PHE A 366 27.01 3.98 14.88
C PHE A 366 26.23 5.18 15.38
N PHE A 367 26.47 6.34 14.81
CA PHE A 367 25.87 7.61 15.24
C PHE A 367 25.68 8.55 14.06
N ASP A 368 25.02 9.69 14.28
CA ASP A 368 24.68 10.67 13.29
C ASP A 368 23.44 10.24 12.42
N SER A 369 23.32 10.69 11.18
CA SER A 369 22.16 10.40 10.34
C SER A 369 22.03 8.90 10.03
N CYS A 370 20.85 8.31 10.27
CA CYS A 370 20.55 6.93 9.92
C CYS A 370 20.60 6.64 8.41
N TYR A 371 20.54 7.66 7.56
CA TYR A 371 20.70 7.52 6.12
C TYR A 371 22.15 7.32 5.69
N SER A 372 23.09 7.81 6.49
CA SER A 372 24.53 7.70 6.26
C SER A 372 25.26 7.72 7.60
N PRO A 373 25.15 6.66 8.41
CA PRO A 373 25.68 6.65 9.77
C PRO A 373 27.20 6.67 9.77
N GLN A 374 27.75 7.49 10.64
CA GLN A 374 29.16 7.42 10.98
C GLN A 374 29.38 6.33 12.02
N TYR A 375 30.59 5.81 12.12
CA TYR A 375 30.92 4.85 13.15
C TYR A 375 32.22 5.18 13.85
N LYS A 376 32.34 4.75 15.09
CA LYS A 376 33.58 4.77 15.85
C LYS A 376 33.72 3.49 16.65
N LEU A 377 34.96 3.10 16.83
CA LEU A 377 35.34 1.99 17.71
C LEU A 377 35.51 2.51 19.14
N GLU A 378 34.77 1.95 20.08
CA GLU A 378 34.89 2.28 21.48
C GLU A 378 35.83 1.33 22.19
N VAL A 379 37.13 1.40 21.83
CA VAL A 379 38.20 0.56 22.42
C VAL A 379 38.41 0.96 23.87
N ASN A 380 37.61 0.41 24.77
CA ASN A 380 37.67 0.64 26.21
C ASN A 380 38.77 -0.22 26.89
N LYS A 381 38.95 -0.02 28.19
CA LYS A 381 39.94 -0.77 28.99
C LYS A 381 39.68 -2.28 28.97
N ASP A 382 38.43 -2.70 28.92
CA ASP A 382 38.04 -4.10 28.94
C ASP A 382 38.39 -4.80 27.62
N PHE A 383 38.16 -4.17 26.49
CA PHE A 383 38.57 -4.67 25.18
C PHE A 383 40.10 -4.83 25.10
N ARG A 384 40.85 -3.81 25.55
CA ARG A 384 42.30 -3.84 25.60
C ARG A 384 42.81 -4.98 26.50
N LYS A 385 42.18 -5.23 27.64
CA LYS A 385 42.48 -6.33 28.54
C LYS A 385 42.21 -7.68 27.87
N GLN A 386 41.05 -7.87 27.27
CA GLN A 386 40.69 -9.08 26.54
C GLN A 386 41.66 -9.38 25.39
N LEU A 387 42.06 -8.37 24.61
CA LEU A 387 43.03 -8.50 23.53
C LEU A 387 44.41 -8.90 24.10
N LYS A 388 44.88 -8.29 25.20
CA LYS A 388 46.14 -8.59 25.87
C LYS A 388 46.15 -10.02 26.42
N ASP A 389 45.06 -10.50 26.99
CA ASP A 389 44.94 -11.86 27.52
C ASP A 389 44.94 -12.92 26.40
N LEU A 390 44.34 -12.60 25.25
CA LEU A 390 44.41 -13.42 24.04
C LEU A 390 45.81 -13.54 23.47
N ILE A 391 46.54 -12.42 23.38
CA ILE A 391 47.95 -12.41 22.91
C ILE A 391 48.84 -13.23 23.86
N LYS A 392 48.67 -13.09 25.18
CA LYS A 392 49.39 -13.89 26.17
C LYS A 392 49.11 -15.39 26.06
N LYS A 393 47.85 -15.79 25.74
CA LYS A 393 47.49 -17.19 25.48
C LYS A 393 48.11 -17.76 24.19
N LYS A 394 48.44 -16.92 23.22
CA LYS A 394 49.07 -17.33 21.96
C LYS A 394 50.56 -17.47 22.05
N LEU A 395 51.19 -16.83 23.06
CA LEU A 395 52.62 -16.84 23.29
C LEU A 395 53.05 -17.93 24.29
N LYS A 396 52.10 -18.64 24.90
CA LYS A 396 52.30 -19.87 25.66
C LYS A 396 51.92 -21.09 24.82
#